data_b6ba2e4365848e26c1359095ae134918
#
_entry.id   b6ba2e4365848e26c1359095ae134918
#
_cell.length_a   1.000
_cell.length_b   1.000
_cell.length_c   1.000
_cell.angle_alpha   90.00
_cell.angle_beta   90.00
_cell.angle_gamma   90.00
#
_symmetry.space_group_name_H-M   'P 1'
#
loop_
_entity.id
_entity.type
_entity.pdbx_description
1 polymer ?
#
loop_
_entity_poly.entity_id
_entity_poly.type
_entity_poly.pdbx_seq_one_letter_code
_entity_poly.pdbx_strand_id
1 'polypeptide(L)'
;MVAVSVLPPIEEEFVSAGQVKVQVRPVAILGEESELAAQAAECANEQGQFWEFHDTLYLNQGKERSGAFSLQNLKRLAQALALDAASFDSCLDSGKYASLVRDNSTGAGGQGISKVPTIIINGREVDSTVEAMRSAIKEELASGS
;
A
#
# COMPACT_ATOMS: atom_id res chain seq x y z
N MET A 1 -4.70 3.97 -11.98
CA MET A 1 -4.43 3.25 -10.72
C MET A 1 -3.59 4.14 -9.81
N VAL A 2 -4.07 4.46 -8.58
CA VAL A 2 -3.45 5.50 -7.73
C VAL A 2 -1.97 5.23 -7.44
N ALA A 3 -1.62 4.02 -7.05
CA ALA A 3 -0.26 3.66 -6.67
C ALA A 3 0.80 3.95 -7.76
N VAL A 4 0.48 3.68 -9.01
CA VAL A 4 1.46 3.74 -10.10
C VAL A 4 1.30 4.96 -11.02
N SER A 5 0.24 5.73 -10.88
CA SER A 5 -0.01 6.89 -11.74
C SER A 5 -0.30 8.19 -10.99
N VAL A 6 -0.74 8.14 -9.76
CA VAL A 6 -1.08 9.33 -8.97
C VAL A 6 -0.04 9.63 -7.89
N LEU A 7 0.44 8.59 -7.18
CA LEU A 7 1.45 8.79 -6.13
C LEU A 7 2.80 9.27 -6.65
N PRO A 8 3.40 8.71 -7.74
CA PRO A 8 4.73 9.09 -8.15
C PRO A 8 4.94 10.59 -8.39
N PRO A 9 4.04 11.33 -9.07
CA PRO A 9 4.20 12.78 -9.19
C PRO A 9 4.16 13.53 -7.85
N ILE A 10 3.38 13.05 -6.89
CA ILE A 10 3.30 13.62 -5.55
C ILE A 10 4.58 13.33 -4.75
N GLU A 11 5.10 12.13 -4.87
CA GLU A 11 6.35 11.73 -4.23
C GLU A 11 7.53 12.55 -4.75
N GLU A 12 7.62 12.71 -6.06
CA GLU A 12 8.67 13.51 -6.69
C GLU A 12 8.60 14.99 -6.27
N GLU A 13 7.40 15.57 -6.25
CA GLU A 13 7.22 17.01 -5.95
C GLU A 13 7.38 17.34 -4.46
N PHE A 14 6.84 16.51 -3.56
CA PHE A 14 6.70 16.87 -2.14
C PHE A 14 7.46 15.97 -1.17
N VAL A 15 7.52 14.66 -1.42
CA VAL A 15 8.23 13.73 -0.53
C VAL A 15 9.73 13.90 -0.69
N SER A 16 10.22 13.99 -1.93
CA SER A 16 11.63 14.23 -2.22
C SER A 16 12.13 15.56 -1.66
N ALA A 17 11.26 16.57 -1.56
CA ALA A 17 11.55 17.85 -0.93
C ALA A 17 11.47 17.83 0.60
N GLY A 18 11.12 16.70 1.21
CA GLY A 18 10.97 16.56 2.66
C GLY A 18 9.75 17.27 3.25
N GLN A 19 8.79 17.67 2.43
CA GLN A 19 7.60 18.43 2.83
C GLN A 19 6.43 17.54 3.24
N VAL A 20 6.37 16.30 2.73
CA VAL A 20 5.28 15.35 2.94
C VAL A 20 5.83 13.99 3.30
N LYS A 21 5.15 13.32 4.22
CA LYS A 21 5.32 11.90 4.51
C LYS A 21 4.11 11.13 4.00
N VAL A 22 4.32 10.13 3.16
CA VAL A 22 3.28 9.21 2.71
C VAL A 22 3.27 7.97 3.59
N GLN A 23 2.09 7.57 4.04
CA GLN A 23 1.86 6.34 4.78
C GLN A 23 0.76 5.54 4.08
N VAL A 24 1.03 4.30 3.74
CA VAL A 24 0.04 3.34 3.23
C VAL A 24 -0.49 2.52 4.40
N ARG A 25 -1.81 2.38 4.47
CA ARG A 25 -2.49 1.40 5.33
C ARG A 25 -3.17 0.39 4.44
N PRO A 26 -2.63 -0.83 4.32
CA PRO A 26 -3.25 -1.87 3.51
C PRO A 26 -4.64 -2.21 4.04
N VAL A 27 -5.65 -2.13 3.18
CA VAL A 27 -7.03 -2.53 3.47
C VAL A 27 -7.40 -3.63 2.48
N ALA A 28 -7.59 -4.83 3.00
CA ALA A 28 -7.88 -6.02 2.21
C ALA A 28 -9.38 -6.30 2.19
N ILE A 29 -10.06 -5.87 1.13
CA ILE A 29 -11.51 -5.99 0.98
C ILE A 29 -11.94 -6.90 -0.19
N LEU A 30 -11.00 -7.40 -0.96
CA LEU A 30 -11.26 -8.19 -2.18
C LEU A 30 -11.01 -9.70 -1.96
N GLY A 31 -11.11 -10.18 -0.72
CA GLY A 31 -10.98 -11.59 -0.37
C GLY A 31 -9.56 -12.02 -0.01
N GLU A 32 -9.36 -13.33 0.05
CA GLU A 32 -8.15 -13.97 0.57
C GLU A 32 -6.87 -13.53 -0.13
N GLU A 33 -6.87 -13.44 -1.46
CA GLU A 33 -5.70 -12.97 -2.22
C GLU A 33 -5.32 -11.53 -1.86
N SER A 34 -6.29 -10.68 -1.57
CA SER A 34 -6.05 -9.31 -1.10
C SER A 34 -5.41 -9.29 0.29
N GLU A 35 -5.85 -10.17 1.19
CA GLU A 35 -5.26 -10.32 2.51
C GLU A 35 -3.82 -10.83 2.43
N LEU A 36 -3.56 -11.83 1.59
CA LEU A 36 -2.23 -12.37 1.36
C LEU A 36 -1.27 -11.33 0.76
N ALA A 37 -1.74 -10.56 -0.23
CA ALA A 37 -0.94 -9.50 -0.83
C ALA A 37 -0.57 -8.41 0.18
N ALA A 38 -1.49 -8.00 1.05
CA ALA A 38 -1.24 -7.04 2.11
C ALA A 38 -0.22 -7.59 3.14
N GLN A 39 -0.35 -8.84 3.55
CA GLN A 39 0.63 -9.51 4.43
C GLN A 39 2.02 -9.60 3.79
N ALA A 40 2.07 -9.91 2.49
CA ALA A 40 3.33 -10.01 1.74
C ALA A 40 4.06 -8.66 1.68
N ALA A 41 3.32 -7.55 1.51
CA ALA A 41 3.90 -6.22 1.55
C ALA A 41 4.52 -5.89 2.92
N GLU A 42 3.89 -6.31 4.02
CA GLU A 42 4.45 -6.15 5.36
C GLU A 42 5.67 -7.05 5.58
N CYS A 43 5.69 -8.26 5.04
CA CYS A 43 6.88 -9.12 5.07
C CYS A 43 8.05 -8.50 4.29
N ALA A 44 7.78 -7.87 3.15
CA ALA A 44 8.79 -7.12 2.40
C ALA A 44 9.28 -5.88 3.17
N ASN A 45 8.40 -5.26 3.96
CA ASN A 45 8.75 -4.13 4.81
C ASN A 45 9.81 -4.48 5.86
N GLU A 46 9.81 -5.70 6.39
CA GLU A 46 10.86 -6.17 7.32
C GLU A 46 12.26 -6.12 6.70
N GLN A 47 12.35 -6.17 5.38
CA GLN A 47 13.61 -6.10 4.62
C GLN A 47 13.83 -4.71 3.99
N GLY A 48 13.04 -3.70 4.40
CA GLY A 48 13.15 -2.34 3.91
C GLY A 48 12.66 -2.13 2.47
N GLN A 49 11.88 -3.07 1.92
CA GLN A 49 11.41 -3.04 0.53
C GLN A 49 9.88 -3.00 0.40
N PHE A 50 9.21 -2.30 1.31
CA PHE A 50 7.76 -2.15 1.24
C PHE A 50 7.30 -1.52 -0.08
N TRP A 51 7.91 -0.41 -0.47
CA TRP A 51 7.47 0.35 -1.65
C TRP A 51 7.72 -0.39 -2.95
N GLU A 52 8.87 -1.03 -3.09
CA GLU A 52 9.21 -1.83 -4.25
C GLU A 52 8.24 -3.01 -4.41
N PHE A 53 7.89 -3.64 -3.30
CA PHE A 53 6.93 -4.76 -3.31
C PHE A 53 5.50 -4.27 -3.56
N HIS A 54 5.09 -3.17 -2.92
CA HIS A 54 3.80 -2.52 -3.12
C HIS A 54 3.57 -2.18 -4.60
N ASP A 55 4.53 -1.51 -5.23
CA ASP A 55 4.43 -1.15 -6.64
C ASP A 55 4.40 -2.39 -7.55
N THR A 56 5.20 -3.40 -7.21
CA THR A 56 5.21 -4.68 -7.93
C THR A 56 3.85 -5.38 -7.86
N LEU A 57 3.17 -5.34 -6.72
CA LEU A 57 1.81 -5.89 -6.60
C LEU A 57 0.84 -5.20 -7.57
N TYR A 58 0.84 -3.87 -7.62
CA TYR A 58 -0.06 -3.14 -8.52
C TYR A 58 0.27 -3.34 -10.00
N LEU A 59 1.55 -3.47 -10.34
CA LEU A 59 1.97 -3.78 -11.72
C LEU A 59 1.61 -5.19 -12.17
N ASN A 60 1.43 -6.12 -11.23
CA ASN A 60 1.08 -7.52 -11.49
C ASN A 60 -0.37 -7.85 -11.09
N GLN A 61 -1.19 -6.86 -10.83
CA GLN A 61 -2.58 -7.04 -10.43
C GLN A 61 -3.38 -7.71 -11.56
N GLY A 62 -3.92 -8.90 -11.28
CA GLY A 62 -4.84 -9.61 -12.14
C GLY A 62 -6.31 -9.32 -11.81
N LYS A 63 -7.19 -10.14 -12.34
CA LYS A 63 -8.60 -10.15 -11.92
C LYS A 63 -8.70 -10.70 -10.50
N GLU A 64 -9.74 -10.29 -9.78
CA GLU A 64 -10.03 -10.86 -8.46
C GLU A 64 -10.11 -12.39 -8.53
N ARG A 65 -9.53 -13.04 -7.52
CA ARG A 65 -9.51 -14.51 -7.38
C ARG A 65 -8.93 -15.25 -8.59
N SER A 66 -8.00 -14.62 -9.29
CA SER A 66 -7.36 -15.23 -10.48
C SER A 66 -6.12 -16.07 -10.14
N GLY A 67 -5.70 -16.11 -8.88
CA GLY A 67 -4.45 -16.71 -8.44
C GLY A 67 -3.23 -15.78 -8.63
N ALA A 68 -3.44 -14.54 -9.07
CA ALA A 68 -2.36 -13.59 -9.28
C ALA A 68 -1.55 -13.35 -7.99
N PHE A 69 -2.22 -13.35 -6.85
CA PHE A 69 -1.62 -13.18 -5.53
C PHE A 69 -1.75 -14.44 -4.66
N SER A 70 -1.64 -15.61 -5.26
CA SER A 70 -1.43 -16.85 -4.52
C SER A 70 -0.11 -16.81 -3.75
N LEU A 71 0.02 -17.59 -2.69
CA LEU A 71 1.28 -17.70 -1.92
C LEU A 71 2.48 -17.93 -2.83
N GLN A 72 2.37 -18.82 -3.80
CA GLN A 72 3.45 -19.14 -4.72
C GLN A 72 3.86 -17.93 -5.58
N ASN A 73 2.89 -17.19 -6.11
CA ASN A 73 3.17 -16.01 -6.94
C ASN A 73 3.75 -14.86 -6.11
N LEU A 74 3.26 -14.64 -4.89
CA LEU A 74 3.83 -13.65 -3.98
C LEU A 74 5.30 -13.95 -3.65
N LYS A 75 5.64 -15.21 -3.42
CA LYS A 75 7.04 -15.63 -3.22
C LYS A 75 7.90 -15.42 -4.46
N ARG A 76 7.35 -15.64 -5.65
CA ARG A 76 8.06 -15.33 -6.91
C ARG A 76 8.32 -13.83 -7.08
N LEU A 77 7.36 -12.98 -6.73
CA LEU A 77 7.56 -11.53 -6.75
C LEU A 77 8.66 -11.10 -5.79
N ALA A 78 8.70 -11.67 -4.58
CA ALA A 78 9.76 -11.42 -3.62
C ALA A 78 11.13 -11.83 -4.15
N GLN A 79 11.24 -12.98 -4.79
CA GLN A 79 12.48 -13.44 -5.43
C GLN A 79 12.93 -12.50 -6.56
N ALA A 80 11.99 -12.02 -7.38
CA ALA A 80 12.27 -11.07 -8.46
C ALA A 80 12.84 -9.74 -7.94
N LEU A 81 12.46 -9.35 -6.72
CA LEU A 81 12.99 -8.16 -6.03
C LEU A 81 14.26 -8.46 -5.21
N ALA A 82 14.81 -9.65 -5.33
CA ALA A 82 16.00 -10.10 -4.59
C ALA A 82 15.86 -10.02 -3.06
N LEU A 83 14.64 -10.20 -2.54
CA LEU A 83 14.41 -10.35 -1.11
C LEU A 83 15.02 -11.66 -0.60
N ASP A 84 15.41 -11.69 0.68
CA ASP A 84 15.80 -12.94 1.32
C ASP A 84 14.60 -13.88 1.37
N ALA A 85 14.67 -14.97 0.57
CA ALA A 85 13.54 -15.87 0.37
C ALA A 85 13.17 -16.61 1.65
N ALA A 86 14.14 -17.06 2.44
CA ALA A 86 13.86 -17.80 3.67
C ALA A 86 13.09 -16.95 4.69
N SER A 87 13.53 -15.72 4.90
CA SER A 87 12.87 -14.77 5.80
C SER A 87 11.48 -14.37 5.30
N PHE A 88 11.35 -14.08 4.02
CA PHE A 88 10.07 -13.71 3.40
C PHE A 88 9.05 -14.86 3.46
N ASP A 89 9.44 -16.04 3.05
CA ASP A 89 8.59 -17.22 3.04
C ASP A 89 8.13 -17.60 4.45
N SER A 90 9.03 -17.58 5.43
CA SER A 90 8.70 -17.84 6.82
C SER A 90 7.69 -16.82 7.38
N CYS A 91 7.89 -15.54 7.08
CA CYS A 91 6.97 -14.47 7.47
C CYS A 91 5.57 -14.68 6.88
N LEU A 92 5.50 -14.93 5.58
CA LEU A 92 4.23 -15.08 4.87
C LEU A 92 3.51 -16.38 5.26
N ASP A 93 4.22 -17.52 5.30
CA ASP A 93 3.64 -18.82 5.64
C ASP A 93 3.13 -18.89 7.09
N SER A 94 3.77 -18.19 8.00
CA SER A 94 3.35 -18.12 9.40
C SER A 94 2.11 -17.24 9.64
N GLY A 95 1.72 -16.44 8.65
CA GLY A 95 0.63 -15.47 8.83
C GLY A 95 0.94 -14.38 9.84
N LYS A 96 2.21 -14.00 9.97
CA LYS A 96 2.69 -13.03 10.97
C LYS A 96 1.88 -11.73 10.98
N TYR A 97 1.49 -11.24 9.81
CA TYR A 97 0.76 -9.99 9.65
C TYR A 97 -0.74 -10.16 9.41
N ALA A 98 -1.28 -11.38 9.54
CA ALA A 98 -2.72 -11.62 9.29
C ALA A 98 -3.61 -10.78 10.21
N SER A 99 -3.28 -10.68 11.50
CA SER A 99 -4.04 -9.87 12.45
C SER A 99 -3.95 -8.38 12.12
N LEU A 100 -2.75 -7.87 11.82
CA LEU A 100 -2.55 -6.47 11.44
C LEU A 100 -3.40 -6.08 10.23
N VAL A 101 -3.37 -6.89 9.18
CA VAL A 101 -4.15 -6.65 7.95
C VAL A 101 -5.65 -6.65 8.24
N ARG A 102 -6.11 -7.60 9.05
CA ARG A 102 -7.52 -7.69 9.46
C ARG A 102 -7.94 -6.49 10.31
N ASP A 103 -7.11 -6.08 11.26
CA ASP A 103 -7.37 -4.93 12.13
C ASP A 103 -7.40 -3.62 11.33
N ASN A 104 -6.51 -3.46 10.35
CA ASN A 104 -6.53 -2.32 9.43
C ASN A 104 -7.83 -2.26 8.63
N SER A 105 -8.28 -3.39 8.10
CA SER A 105 -9.52 -3.46 7.32
C SER A 105 -10.76 -3.17 8.18
N THR A 106 -10.81 -3.71 9.38
CA THR A 106 -11.88 -3.45 10.35
C THR A 106 -11.86 -2.00 10.83
N GLY A 107 -10.67 -1.47 11.14
CA GLY A 107 -10.48 -0.09 11.56
C GLY A 107 -10.88 0.93 10.50
N ALA A 108 -10.58 0.65 9.25
CA ALA A 108 -11.00 1.48 8.12
C ALA A 108 -12.52 1.58 8.04
N GLY A 109 -13.24 0.45 8.14
CA GLY A 109 -14.70 0.43 8.18
C GLY A 109 -15.26 1.21 9.37
N GLY A 110 -14.67 1.09 10.55
CA GLY A 110 -15.04 1.82 11.76
C GLY A 110 -14.81 3.34 11.66
N GLN A 111 -13.90 3.78 10.78
CA GLN A 111 -13.66 5.20 10.48
C GLN A 111 -14.50 5.73 9.30
N GLY A 112 -15.44 4.95 8.80
CA GLY A 112 -16.31 5.34 7.69
C GLY A 112 -15.65 5.23 6.31
N ILE A 113 -14.49 4.60 6.20
CA ILE A 113 -13.82 4.34 4.92
C ILE A 113 -14.54 3.17 4.24
N SER A 114 -15.33 3.49 3.21
CA SER A 114 -16.17 2.54 2.50
C SER A 114 -15.63 2.16 1.11
N LYS A 115 -14.58 2.81 0.68
CA LYS A 115 -13.98 2.63 -0.66
C LYS A 115 -12.45 2.64 -0.57
N VAL A 116 -11.82 1.99 -1.52
CA VAL A 116 -10.37 2.06 -1.74
C VAL A 116 -10.09 2.40 -3.22
N PRO A 117 -9.10 3.21 -3.51
CA PRO A 117 -8.24 3.93 -2.57
C PRO A 117 -8.97 5.11 -1.89
N THR A 118 -8.67 5.36 -0.64
CA THR A 118 -9.07 6.59 0.08
C THR A 118 -7.81 7.37 0.44
N ILE A 119 -7.78 8.63 0.09
CA ILE A 119 -6.65 9.53 0.37
C ILE A 119 -7.02 10.48 1.49
N ILE A 120 -6.20 10.55 2.52
CA ILE A 120 -6.38 11.45 3.65
C ILE A 120 -5.13 12.32 3.79
N ILE A 121 -5.29 13.62 3.78
CA ILE A 121 -4.22 14.60 3.99
C ILE A 121 -4.52 15.38 5.26
N ASN A 122 -3.69 15.23 6.28
CA ASN A 122 -3.87 15.85 7.60
C ASN A 122 -5.28 15.69 8.18
N GLY A 123 -5.87 14.50 8.04
CA GLY A 123 -7.20 14.18 8.57
C GLY A 123 -8.37 14.52 7.64
N ARG A 124 -8.11 15.11 6.47
CA ARG A 124 -9.14 15.46 5.47
C ARG A 124 -9.09 14.49 4.29
N GLU A 125 -10.22 13.88 3.96
CA GLU A 125 -10.35 13.08 2.73
C GLU A 125 -10.29 13.98 1.50
N VAL A 126 -9.53 13.58 0.50
CA VAL A 126 -9.37 14.26 -0.79
C VAL A 126 -9.55 13.31 -1.95
N ASP A 127 -9.89 13.82 -3.10
CA ASP A 127 -10.01 13.00 -4.31
C ASP A 127 -8.64 12.42 -4.72
N SER A 128 -8.65 11.19 -5.21
CA SER A 128 -7.46 10.46 -5.62
C SER A 128 -6.96 10.86 -7.02
N THR A 129 -6.82 12.16 -7.25
CA THR A 129 -6.23 12.74 -8.45
C THR A 129 -4.98 13.53 -8.10
N VAL A 130 -4.04 13.64 -9.02
CA VAL A 130 -2.80 14.42 -8.82
C VAL A 130 -3.12 15.88 -8.48
N GLU A 131 -4.07 16.46 -9.19
CA GLU A 131 -4.48 17.86 -9.01
C GLU A 131 -5.08 18.11 -7.62
N ALA A 132 -6.01 17.26 -7.18
CA ALA A 132 -6.66 17.38 -5.87
C ALA A 132 -5.66 17.21 -4.73
N MET A 133 -4.80 16.20 -4.82
CA MET A 133 -3.75 15.96 -3.82
C MET A 133 -2.75 17.11 -3.76
N ARG A 134 -2.28 17.58 -4.93
CA ARG A 134 -1.35 18.73 -5.01
C ARG A 134 -1.96 19.99 -4.40
N SER A 135 -3.22 20.29 -4.71
CA SER A 135 -3.91 21.46 -4.17
C SER A 135 -4.03 21.38 -2.65
N ALA A 136 -4.50 20.24 -2.14
CA ALA A 136 -4.65 20.02 -0.71
C ALA A 136 -3.31 20.09 0.04
N ILE A 137 -2.26 19.51 -0.50
CA ILE A 137 -0.92 19.59 0.11
C ILE A 137 -0.43 21.03 0.17
N LYS A 138 -0.57 21.79 -0.91
CA LYS A 138 -0.15 23.21 -0.94
C LYS A 138 -0.93 24.05 0.06
N GLU A 139 -2.23 23.82 0.22
CA GLU A 139 -3.05 24.47 1.24
C GLU A 139 -2.54 24.18 2.66
N GLU A 140 -2.24 22.91 2.95
CA GLU A 140 -1.73 22.50 4.26
C GLU A 140 -0.33 23.10 4.54
N LEU A 141 0.58 23.08 3.57
CA LEU A 141 1.89 23.69 3.71
C LEU A 141 1.82 25.21 3.94
N ALA A 142 0.88 25.90 3.30
CA ALA A 142 0.68 27.32 3.49
C ALA A 142 0.06 27.67 4.87
N SER A 143 -0.76 26.77 5.42
CA SER A 143 -1.42 26.95 6.73
C SER A 143 -0.57 26.54 7.92
N GLY A 144 0.38 25.62 7.72
CA GLY A 144 1.26 25.06 8.75
C GLY A 144 2.53 25.85 9.04
N SER A 145 2.72 26.97 8.40
CA SER A 145 3.87 27.87 8.58
C SER A 145 3.69 28.87 9.71
#